data_fc0673064963e131ee3db471d6ee1585
#
_entry.id   fc0673064963e131ee3db471d6ee1585
#
_cell.length_a   1.000
_cell.length_b   1.000
_cell.length_c   1.000
_cell.angle_alpha   90.00
_cell.angle_beta   90.00
_cell.angle_gamma   90.00
#
_symmetry.space_group_name_H-M   'P 1'
#
loop_
_entity.id
_entity.type
_entity.pdbx_description
1 polymer ?
#
loop_
_entity_poly.entity_id
_entity_poly.type
_entity_poly.pdbx_seq_one_letter_code
_entity_poly.pdbx_strand_id
1 'polypeptide(L)'
;QKGTRISTNVAQSSLQKMPRAEMLINFLPGVSTSYTGGGFEVFGKGNPIFYINNRRVRNLDEVYHLAPKDIESIELETQPGAEHDNTVGAVIYIKLKKKQGDGLSGSVENEEYFLKKGAMITNWLNFNYRKGKTDCFATIGNFNNFNKKNADTYQDLQVHTQSNEWRVMSDETNESNAKGINVKIGIAHEISDKHSIGMSVRRSIEPWVGHRFSTQE
;
A
#
# COMPACT_ATOMS: atom_id res chain seq x y z
N GLN A 1 17.99 -21.30 14.92
CA GLN A 1 16.54 -21.60 14.97
C GLN A 1 15.92 -21.01 13.70
N LYS A 2 15.40 -21.86 12.82
CA LYS A 2 14.55 -21.39 11.70
C LYS A 2 13.27 -20.86 12.32
N GLY A 3 13.00 -19.56 12.14
CA GLY A 3 11.71 -18.95 12.53
C GLY A 3 10.55 -19.70 11.89
N THR A 4 9.41 -19.66 12.55
CA THR A 4 8.18 -20.30 12.05
C THR A 4 7.69 -19.52 10.84
N ARG A 5 7.94 -20.03 9.64
CA ARG A 5 7.44 -19.49 8.36
C ARG A 5 6.19 -20.24 7.94
N ILE A 6 5.14 -19.50 7.69
CA ILE A 6 3.90 -20.02 7.10
C ILE A 6 3.93 -19.67 5.61
N SER A 7 3.96 -20.69 4.76
CA SER A 7 4.01 -20.50 3.31
C SER A 7 2.64 -20.80 2.68
N THR A 8 2.18 -19.90 1.82
CA THR A 8 0.96 -20.02 1.03
C THR A 8 1.31 -20.05 -0.46
N ASN A 9 1.00 -21.16 -1.12
CA ASN A 9 1.20 -21.28 -2.57
C ASN A 9 0.03 -20.62 -3.31
N VAL A 10 0.27 -19.48 -3.92
CA VAL A 10 -0.73 -18.71 -4.66
C VAL A 10 -0.92 -19.27 -6.06
N ALA A 11 0.18 -19.63 -6.72
CA ALA A 11 0.17 -20.07 -8.12
C ALA A 11 -0.66 -21.33 -8.38
N GLN A 12 -0.77 -22.21 -7.37
CA GLN A 12 -1.51 -23.47 -7.45
C GLN A 12 -2.85 -23.45 -6.72
N SER A 13 -3.32 -22.27 -6.32
CA SER A 13 -4.56 -22.10 -5.57
C SER A 13 -5.54 -21.15 -6.27
N SER A 14 -6.80 -21.12 -5.81
CA SER A 14 -7.79 -20.15 -6.27
C SER A 14 -7.43 -18.69 -5.89
N LEU A 15 -6.48 -18.51 -5.00
CA LEU A 15 -6.03 -17.19 -4.54
C LEU A 15 -5.44 -16.33 -5.68
N GLN A 16 -4.87 -16.95 -6.72
CA GLN A 16 -4.40 -16.22 -7.91
C GLN A 16 -5.51 -15.46 -8.67
N LYS A 17 -6.78 -15.81 -8.43
CA LYS A 17 -7.94 -15.15 -9.06
C LYS A 17 -8.48 -13.98 -8.26
N MET A 18 -7.88 -13.68 -7.12
CA MET A 18 -8.27 -12.51 -6.35
C MET A 18 -8.05 -11.23 -7.13
N PRO A 19 -8.91 -10.23 -6.96
CA PRO A 19 -8.80 -8.97 -7.71
C PRO A 19 -7.57 -8.16 -7.31
N ARG A 20 -7.10 -8.27 -6.04
CA ARG A 20 -6.03 -7.42 -5.48
C ARG A 20 -5.11 -8.22 -4.56
N ALA A 21 -3.82 -7.88 -4.57
CA ALA A 21 -2.82 -8.46 -3.67
C ALA A 21 -3.12 -8.19 -2.20
N GLU A 22 -3.73 -7.04 -1.88
CA GLU A 22 -4.18 -6.70 -0.52
C GLU A 22 -5.13 -7.75 0.05
N MET A 23 -6.14 -8.14 -0.72
CA MET A 23 -7.08 -9.17 -0.30
C MET A 23 -6.38 -10.52 -0.06
N LEU A 24 -5.41 -10.84 -0.91
CA LEU A 24 -4.64 -12.07 -0.79
C LEU A 24 -3.77 -12.07 0.47
N ILE A 25 -3.16 -10.93 0.82
CA ILE A 25 -2.34 -10.80 2.03
C ILE A 25 -3.21 -10.94 3.29
N ASN A 26 -4.42 -10.40 3.28
CA ASN A 26 -5.37 -10.55 4.41
C ASN A 26 -5.85 -11.99 4.61
N PHE A 27 -5.61 -12.90 3.67
CA PHE A 27 -5.84 -14.34 3.84
C PHE A 27 -4.74 -15.05 4.63
N LEU A 28 -3.60 -14.39 4.85
CA LEU A 28 -2.56 -14.95 5.69
C LEU A 28 -3.03 -15.00 7.16
N PRO A 29 -2.73 -16.08 7.88
CA PRO A 29 -3.15 -16.21 9.27
C PRO A 29 -2.64 -15.06 10.14
N GLY A 30 -3.56 -14.39 10.84
CA GLY A 30 -3.22 -13.29 11.75
C GLY A 30 -2.81 -11.97 11.09
N VAL A 31 -2.99 -11.84 9.78
CA VAL A 31 -2.76 -10.57 9.06
C VAL A 31 -4.10 -9.88 8.83
N SER A 32 -4.13 -8.58 9.02
CA SER A 32 -5.28 -7.71 8.76
C SER A 32 -4.83 -6.37 8.21
N THR A 33 -5.75 -5.68 7.51
CA THR A 33 -5.52 -4.29 7.11
C THR A 33 -5.58 -3.40 8.35
N SER A 34 -4.59 -2.53 8.53
CA SER A 34 -4.54 -1.57 9.62
C SER A 34 -5.47 -0.39 9.34
N TYR A 35 -6.40 -0.12 10.27
CA TYR A 35 -7.35 1.00 10.16
C TYR A 35 -6.76 2.34 10.58
N THR A 36 -5.69 2.34 11.38
CA THR A 36 -5.17 3.56 12.02
C THR A 36 -4.01 4.22 11.30
N GLY A 37 -3.29 3.47 10.43
CA GLY A 37 -2.08 3.98 9.78
C GLY A 37 -1.97 3.66 8.30
N GLY A 38 -2.94 2.98 7.72
CA GLY A 38 -2.83 2.37 6.39
C GLY A 38 -1.82 1.22 6.37
N GLY A 39 -2.01 0.24 5.49
CA GLY A 39 -1.14 -0.92 5.38
C GLY A 39 -1.65 -2.15 6.10
N PHE A 40 -0.73 -2.98 6.58
CA PHE A 40 -1.06 -4.27 7.17
C PHE A 40 -0.55 -4.37 8.60
N GLU A 41 -1.25 -5.15 9.40
CA GLU A 41 -0.88 -5.46 10.78
C GLU A 41 -0.91 -6.98 10.99
N VAL A 42 0.10 -7.49 11.69
CA VAL A 42 0.15 -8.89 12.13
C VAL A 42 -0.18 -8.95 13.61
N PHE A 43 -1.15 -9.78 13.98
CA PHE A 43 -1.66 -9.87 15.34
C PHE A 43 -0.55 -10.09 16.37
N GLY A 44 -0.45 -9.17 17.34
CA GLY A 44 0.56 -9.19 18.39
C GLY A 44 1.99 -8.94 17.95
N LYS A 45 2.21 -8.53 16.67
CA LYS A 45 3.52 -8.28 16.08
C LYS A 45 3.67 -6.89 15.46
N GLY A 46 2.55 -6.15 15.30
CA GLY A 46 2.55 -4.85 14.66
C GLY A 46 2.69 -4.91 13.14
N ASN A 47 3.20 -3.83 12.55
CA ASN A 47 3.30 -3.69 11.11
C ASN A 47 4.43 -4.55 10.54
N PRO A 48 4.15 -5.44 9.58
CA PRO A 48 5.17 -6.27 8.96
C PRO A 48 6.02 -5.46 7.98
N ILE A 49 7.27 -5.88 7.78
CA ILE A 49 8.05 -5.45 6.63
C ILE A 49 7.84 -6.42 5.47
N PHE A 50 7.91 -5.88 4.25
CA PHE A 50 7.67 -6.65 3.03
C PHE A 50 8.95 -6.83 2.21
N TYR A 51 9.08 -8.01 1.62
CA TYR A 51 10.08 -8.30 0.60
C TYR A 51 9.40 -8.84 -0.66
N ILE A 52 9.81 -8.32 -1.81
CA ILE A 52 9.42 -8.85 -3.12
C ILE A 52 10.68 -9.39 -3.78
N ASN A 53 10.71 -10.70 -4.10
CA ASN A 53 11.88 -11.39 -4.65
C ASN A 53 13.17 -11.05 -3.89
N ASN A 54 13.15 -11.17 -2.56
CA ASN A 54 14.25 -10.86 -1.62
C ASN A 54 14.66 -9.38 -1.56
N ARG A 55 13.99 -8.47 -2.26
CA ARG A 55 14.22 -7.03 -2.17
C ARG A 55 13.24 -6.41 -1.18
N ARG A 56 13.77 -5.70 -0.18
CA ARG A 56 12.93 -4.98 0.78
C ARG A 56 12.08 -3.92 0.08
N VAL A 57 10.80 -3.94 0.35
CA VAL A 57 9.82 -2.96 -0.12
C VAL A 57 9.94 -1.70 0.75
N ARG A 58 10.03 -0.54 0.12
CA ARG A 58 10.09 0.75 0.81
C ARG A 58 8.76 1.49 0.81
N ASN A 59 7.90 1.19 -0.18
CA ASN A 59 6.59 1.78 -0.31
C ASN A 59 5.56 0.66 -0.55
N LEU A 60 4.52 0.62 0.29
CA LEU A 60 3.46 -0.39 0.20
C LEU A 60 2.68 -0.34 -1.11
N ASP A 61 2.70 0.78 -1.85
CA ASP A 61 2.11 0.84 -3.19
C ASP A 61 2.68 -0.25 -4.12
N GLU A 62 3.96 -0.63 -3.91
CA GLU A 62 4.56 -1.72 -4.68
C GLU A 62 3.86 -3.07 -4.42
N VAL A 63 3.32 -3.25 -3.23
CA VAL A 63 2.57 -4.45 -2.85
C VAL A 63 1.14 -4.37 -3.34
N TYR A 64 0.49 -3.22 -3.17
CA TYR A 64 -0.90 -3.03 -3.57
C TYR A 64 -1.13 -3.21 -5.08
N HIS A 65 -0.13 -2.81 -5.90
CA HIS A 65 -0.21 -2.92 -7.37
C HIS A 65 0.31 -4.25 -7.93
N LEU A 66 0.59 -5.24 -7.07
CA LEU A 66 0.89 -6.59 -7.55
C LEU A 66 -0.40 -7.27 -8.01
N ALA A 67 -0.35 -7.83 -9.22
CA ALA A 67 -1.42 -8.71 -9.66
C ALA A 67 -1.28 -10.09 -8.99
N PRO A 68 -2.31 -10.61 -8.29
CA PRO A 68 -2.24 -11.92 -7.64
C PRO A 68 -1.85 -13.06 -8.57
N LYS A 69 -2.23 -13.00 -9.85
CA LYS A 69 -1.84 -13.97 -10.88
C LYS A 69 -0.32 -14.05 -11.11
N ASP A 70 0.43 -13.00 -10.79
CA ASP A 70 1.88 -12.93 -10.97
C ASP A 70 2.64 -13.40 -9.71
N ILE A 71 1.93 -13.66 -8.62
CA ILE A 71 2.51 -14.15 -7.37
C ILE A 71 2.63 -15.67 -7.42
N GLU A 72 3.82 -16.18 -7.09
CA GLU A 72 4.07 -17.62 -6.94
C GLU A 72 3.69 -18.10 -5.55
N SER A 73 4.24 -17.43 -4.52
CA SER A 73 3.98 -17.76 -3.12
C SER A 73 4.12 -16.53 -2.23
N ILE A 74 3.47 -16.59 -1.06
CA ILE A 74 3.67 -15.63 0.02
C ILE A 74 4.05 -16.40 1.28
N GLU A 75 5.06 -15.90 1.99
CA GLU A 75 5.51 -16.46 3.26
C GLU A 75 5.40 -15.40 4.35
N LEU A 76 4.78 -15.77 5.46
CA LEU A 76 4.72 -14.97 6.67
C LEU A 76 5.71 -15.55 7.70
N GLU A 77 6.62 -14.73 8.19
CA GLU A 77 7.54 -15.03 9.28
C GLU A 77 7.19 -14.18 10.50
N THR A 78 6.72 -14.82 11.57
CA THR A 78 6.27 -14.14 12.80
C THR A 78 7.35 -14.07 13.89
N GLN A 79 8.50 -14.67 13.63
CA GLN A 79 9.69 -14.60 14.49
C GLN A 79 10.92 -14.38 13.60
N PRO A 80 11.07 -13.15 13.06
CA PRO A 80 12.22 -12.84 12.21
C PRO A 80 13.51 -13.03 12.97
N GLY A 81 14.50 -13.63 12.30
CA GLY A 81 15.81 -13.90 12.89
C GLY A 81 16.66 -12.64 13.09
N ALA A 82 17.89 -12.83 13.58
CA ALA A 82 18.85 -11.75 13.87
C ALA A 82 19.30 -10.94 12.63
N GLU A 83 18.86 -11.31 11.45
CA GLU A 83 19.06 -10.56 10.19
C GLU A 83 18.16 -9.32 10.07
N HIS A 84 17.17 -9.22 10.96
CA HIS A 84 16.24 -8.09 11.04
C HIS A 84 16.45 -7.32 12.35
N ASP A 85 16.11 -6.03 12.32
CA ASP A 85 16.10 -5.19 13.52
C ASP A 85 15.17 -5.79 14.59
N ASN A 86 15.54 -5.67 15.87
CA ASN A 86 14.76 -6.16 17.01
C ASN A 86 13.35 -5.56 17.10
N THR A 87 13.12 -4.45 16.42
CA THR A 87 11.80 -3.79 16.34
C THR A 87 10.85 -4.45 15.33
N VAL A 88 11.37 -5.34 14.46
CA VAL A 88 10.59 -6.01 13.42
C VAL A 88 9.89 -7.23 14.01
N GLY A 89 8.59 -7.15 14.19
CA GLY A 89 7.80 -8.24 14.75
C GLY A 89 7.38 -9.31 13.74
N ALA A 90 7.28 -8.97 12.45
CA ALA A 90 6.92 -9.89 11.38
C ALA A 90 7.48 -9.47 10.02
N VAL A 91 7.67 -10.45 9.14
CA VAL A 91 8.14 -10.24 7.77
C VAL A 91 7.24 -11.01 6.80
N ILE A 92 6.85 -10.37 5.70
CA ILE A 92 6.09 -10.97 4.62
C ILE A 92 6.98 -11.01 3.37
N TYR A 93 7.26 -12.20 2.89
CA TYR A 93 8.02 -12.42 1.66
C TYR A 93 7.06 -12.77 0.53
N ILE A 94 7.07 -11.99 -0.52
CA ILE A 94 6.29 -12.22 -1.74
C ILE A 94 7.24 -12.68 -2.82
N LYS A 95 7.02 -13.89 -3.30
CA LYS A 95 7.76 -14.45 -4.42
C LYS A 95 6.91 -14.33 -5.68
N LEU A 96 7.41 -13.65 -6.68
CA LEU A 96 6.75 -13.54 -7.98
C LEU A 96 7.11 -14.72 -8.86
N LYS A 97 6.17 -15.14 -9.70
CA LYS A 97 6.43 -16.12 -10.78
C LYS A 97 7.57 -15.60 -11.64
N LYS A 98 8.50 -16.49 -12.01
CA LYS A 98 9.49 -16.12 -13.02
C LYS A 98 8.74 -15.83 -14.32
N LYS A 99 8.88 -14.61 -14.82
CA LYS A 99 8.35 -14.27 -16.14
C LYS A 99 9.12 -15.09 -17.18
N GLN A 100 8.42 -15.98 -17.86
CA GLN A 100 9.02 -16.79 -18.92
C GLN A 100 8.84 -16.05 -20.25
N GLY A 101 9.98 -15.80 -20.92
CA GLY A 101 10.03 -15.21 -22.25
C GLY A 101 10.13 -13.69 -22.29
N ASP A 102 10.57 -13.23 -23.46
CA ASP A 102 10.63 -11.83 -23.84
C ASP A 102 9.23 -11.32 -24.18
N GLY A 103 8.95 -10.07 -23.93
CA GLY A 103 7.67 -9.48 -24.31
C GLY A 103 7.29 -8.23 -23.56
N LEU A 104 6.15 -7.69 -23.98
CA LEU A 104 5.48 -6.55 -23.35
C LEU A 104 4.27 -7.06 -22.56
N SER A 105 4.12 -6.57 -21.33
CA SER A 105 2.94 -6.80 -20.51
C SER A 105 2.51 -5.49 -19.86
N GLY A 106 1.23 -5.39 -19.51
CA GLY A 106 0.72 -4.22 -18.83
C GLY A 106 -0.62 -4.49 -18.19
N SER A 107 -1.04 -3.56 -17.33
CA SER A 107 -2.37 -3.51 -16.73
C SER A 107 -2.89 -2.10 -16.70
N VAL A 108 -4.21 -1.99 -16.76
CA VAL A 108 -4.96 -0.76 -16.51
C VAL A 108 -5.86 -1.05 -15.32
N GLU A 109 -5.79 -0.22 -14.31
CA GLU A 109 -6.64 -0.30 -13.13
C GLU A 109 -7.37 1.02 -12.97
N ASN A 110 -8.67 0.94 -12.77
CA ASN A 110 -9.53 2.08 -12.47
C ASN A 110 -10.29 1.76 -11.19
N GLU A 111 -10.27 2.70 -10.24
CA GLU A 111 -11.02 2.60 -9.00
C GLU A 111 -11.85 3.86 -8.81
N GLU A 112 -13.11 3.66 -8.55
CA GLU A 112 -14.06 4.73 -8.33
C GLU A 112 -14.78 4.51 -7.00
N TYR A 113 -14.73 5.52 -6.14
CA TYR A 113 -15.46 5.56 -4.88
C TYR A 113 -16.46 6.70 -4.92
N PHE A 114 -17.74 6.37 -4.83
CA PHE A 114 -18.80 7.36 -4.76
C PHE A 114 -19.21 7.58 -3.31
N LEU A 115 -19.15 8.83 -2.88
CA LEU A 115 -19.53 9.28 -1.55
C LEU A 115 -20.76 10.17 -1.65
N LYS A 116 -21.50 10.38 -0.53
CA LYS A 116 -22.70 11.22 -0.54
C LYS A 116 -22.47 12.64 -1.09
N LYS A 117 -21.28 13.19 -0.99
CA LYS A 117 -20.94 14.57 -1.39
C LYS A 117 -19.71 14.65 -2.30
N GLY A 118 -19.36 13.57 -2.99
CA GLY A 118 -18.22 13.58 -3.90
C GLY A 118 -17.87 12.23 -4.48
N ALA A 119 -16.74 12.19 -5.15
CA ALA A 119 -16.18 10.97 -5.71
C ALA A 119 -14.65 11.00 -5.61
N MET A 120 -14.06 9.82 -5.49
CA MET A 120 -12.63 9.63 -5.63
C MET A 120 -12.40 8.68 -6.80
N ILE A 121 -11.59 9.12 -7.76
CA ILE A 121 -11.24 8.35 -8.95
C ILE A 121 -9.73 8.16 -8.96
N THR A 122 -9.30 6.93 -9.06
CA THR A 122 -7.88 6.57 -9.15
C THR A 122 -7.66 5.70 -10.37
N ASN A 123 -6.67 6.04 -11.18
CA ASN A 123 -6.30 5.27 -12.37
C ASN A 123 -4.82 4.92 -12.29
N TRP A 124 -4.50 3.68 -12.67
CA TRP A 124 -3.12 3.22 -12.79
C TRP A 124 -2.91 2.52 -14.12
N LEU A 125 -1.79 2.84 -14.74
CA LEU A 125 -1.32 2.24 -15.96
C LEU A 125 0.08 1.68 -15.70
N ASN A 126 0.22 0.37 -15.85
CA ASN A 126 1.48 -0.32 -15.64
C ASN A 126 1.96 -0.93 -16.94
N PHE A 127 3.22 -0.74 -17.25
CA PHE A 127 3.93 -1.35 -18.37
C PHE A 127 5.15 -2.09 -17.88
N ASN A 128 5.41 -3.23 -18.47
CA ASN A 128 6.64 -3.98 -18.26
C ASN A 128 7.09 -4.59 -19.60
N TYR A 129 8.33 -4.33 -19.96
CA TYR A 129 8.98 -4.90 -21.13
C TYR A 129 10.18 -5.71 -20.67
N ARG A 130 10.18 -7.01 -21.00
CA ARG A 130 11.28 -7.95 -20.73
C ARG A 130 11.99 -8.35 -22.00
N LYS A 131 13.33 -8.31 -21.96
CA LYS A 131 14.19 -8.88 -22.99
C LYS A 131 15.35 -9.62 -22.32
N GLY A 132 15.38 -10.94 -22.47
CA GLY A 132 16.35 -11.80 -21.79
C GLY A 132 16.28 -11.66 -20.28
N LYS A 133 17.37 -11.17 -19.71
CA LYS A 133 17.53 -10.96 -18.25
C LYS A 133 17.20 -9.52 -17.81
N THR A 134 16.73 -8.68 -18.71
CA THR A 134 16.47 -7.26 -18.44
C THR A 134 14.98 -6.97 -18.46
N ASP A 135 14.50 -6.32 -17.40
CA ASP A 135 13.15 -5.78 -17.28
C ASP A 135 13.19 -4.26 -17.28
N CYS A 136 12.40 -3.63 -18.16
CA CYS A 136 12.11 -2.21 -18.12
C CYS A 136 10.65 -2.05 -17.70
N PHE A 137 10.37 -1.16 -16.77
CA PHE A 137 9.01 -0.97 -16.27
C PHE A 137 8.66 0.51 -16.13
N ALA A 138 7.39 0.79 -16.32
CA ALA A 138 6.81 2.12 -16.08
C ALA A 138 5.45 1.98 -15.40
N THR A 139 5.20 2.84 -14.43
CA THR A 139 3.90 2.99 -13.78
C THR A 139 3.51 4.45 -13.84
N ILE A 140 2.30 4.72 -14.30
CA ILE A 140 1.69 6.05 -14.30
C ILE A 140 0.39 5.93 -13.54
N GLY A 141 0.21 6.76 -12.52
CA GLY A 141 -1.01 6.82 -11.73
C GLY A 141 -1.51 8.23 -11.60
N ASN A 142 -2.82 8.40 -11.58
CA ASN A 142 -3.44 9.64 -11.18
C ASN A 142 -4.58 9.38 -10.19
N PHE A 143 -4.76 10.28 -9.26
CA PHE A 143 -5.92 10.29 -8.40
C PHE A 143 -6.58 11.67 -8.42
N ASN A 144 -7.90 11.68 -8.33
CA ASN A 144 -8.71 12.88 -8.18
C ASN A 144 -9.71 12.64 -7.07
N ASN A 145 -9.65 13.47 -6.06
CA ASN A 145 -10.63 13.50 -4.98
C ASN A 145 -11.50 14.73 -5.16
N PHE A 146 -12.76 14.51 -5.52
CA PHE A 146 -13.76 15.56 -5.77
C PHE A 146 -14.63 15.84 -4.54
N ASN A 147 -14.17 15.53 -3.34
CA ASN A 147 -14.93 15.75 -2.14
C ASN A 147 -14.91 17.24 -1.76
N LYS A 148 -16.04 17.89 -1.93
CA LYS A 148 -16.20 19.28 -1.49
C LYS A 148 -16.28 19.43 0.03
N LYS A 149 -16.60 18.35 0.75
CA LYS A 149 -16.79 18.38 2.20
C LYS A 149 -16.33 17.05 2.79
N ASN A 150 -15.17 17.02 3.42
CA ASN A 150 -14.56 15.77 3.90
C ASN A 150 -15.03 15.36 5.30
N ALA A 151 -15.24 16.31 6.19
CA ALA A 151 -15.74 16.04 7.53
C ALA A 151 -16.41 17.29 8.12
N ASP A 152 -17.50 17.08 8.83
CA ASP A 152 -18.01 18.01 9.82
C ASP A 152 -17.69 17.39 11.19
N THR A 153 -16.90 18.07 11.98
CA THR A 153 -16.57 17.61 13.33
C THR A 153 -17.19 18.58 14.34
N TYR A 154 -18.07 18.03 15.16
CA TYR A 154 -18.63 18.76 16.29
C TYR A 154 -17.97 18.26 17.57
N GLN A 155 -17.45 19.18 18.38
CA GLN A 155 -16.91 18.88 19.69
C GLN A 155 -17.62 19.77 20.74
N ASP A 156 -18.11 19.11 21.79
CA ASP A 156 -18.66 19.74 22.97
C ASP A 156 -17.82 19.26 24.19
N LEU A 157 -16.94 20.11 24.66
CA LEU A 157 -16.04 19.79 25.75
C LEU A 157 -16.42 20.58 26.99
N GLN A 158 -16.74 19.89 28.08
CA GLN A 158 -16.95 20.48 29.39
C GLN A 158 -15.74 20.22 30.26
N VAL A 159 -15.12 21.28 30.71
CA VAL A 159 -13.95 21.25 31.61
C VAL A 159 -14.36 21.81 32.98
N HIS A 160 -14.34 20.94 33.99
CA HIS A 160 -14.58 21.32 35.38
C HIS A 160 -13.23 21.49 36.09
N THR A 161 -13.00 22.65 36.65
CA THR A 161 -11.88 22.92 37.57
C THR A 161 -12.43 23.18 38.97
N GLN A 162 -11.57 23.19 39.98
CA GLN A 162 -12.00 23.42 41.37
C GLN A 162 -12.71 24.78 41.57
N SER A 163 -12.52 25.74 40.67
CA SER A 163 -13.06 27.10 40.79
C SER A 163 -13.90 27.55 39.59
N ASN A 164 -13.81 26.89 38.44
CA ASN A 164 -14.48 27.33 37.22
C ASN A 164 -14.96 26.17 36.39
N GLU A 165 -16.05 26.39 35.68
CA GLU A 165 -16.61 25.48 34.67
C GLU A 165 -16.52 26.17 33.30
N TRP A 166 -15.94 25.46 32.34
CA TRP A 166 -15.77 25.94 30.98
C TRP A 166 -16.46 24.97 30.02
N ARG A 167 -17.21 25.50 29.07
CA ARG A 167 -17.79 24.75 27.97
C ARG A 167 -17.22 25.29 26.67
N VAL A 168 -16.57 24.44 25.91
CA VAL A 168 -16.04 24.78 24.60
C VAL A 168 -16.81 24.01 23.56
N MET A 169 -17.54 24.70 22.70
CA MET A 169 -18.20 24.14 21.53
C MET A 169 -17.36 24.49 20.29
N SER A 170 -17.01 23.49 19.52
CA SER A 170 -16.30 23.69 18.27
C SER A 170 -17.02 22.99 17.14
N ASP A 171 -17.31 23.71 16.08
CA ASP A 171 -17.83 23.20 14.82
C ASP A 171 -16.75 23.41 13.76
N GLU A 172 -16.26 22.32 13.19
CA GLU A 172 -15.21 22.35 12.20
C GLU A 172 -15.70 21.69 10.90
N THR A 173 -15.69 22.46 9.83
CA THR A 173 -15.92 21.97 8.47
C THR A 173 -14.61 21.93 7.71
N ASN A 174 -14.24 20.75 7.21
CA ASN A 174 -13.02 20.53 6.44
C ASN A 174 -13.36 20.25 4.98
N GLU A 175 -12.91 21.12 4.09
CA GLU A 175 -13.04 20.94 2.64
C GLU A 175 -11.66 20.70 2.05
N SER A 176 -11.50 19.61 1.29
CA SER A 176 -10.26 19.37 0.57
C SER A 176 -10.50 18.81 -0.82
N ASN A 177 -9.79 19.36 -1.80
CA ASN A 177 -9.63 18.80 -3.12
C ASN A 177 -8.19 18.33 -3.25
N ALA A 178 -7.99 17.03 -3.40
CA ALA A 178 -6.68 16.47 -3.64
C ALA A 178 -6.67 15.82 -5.02
N LYS A 179 -5.66 16.12 -5.79
CA LYS A 179 -5.38 15.47 -7.08
C LYS A 179 -3.89 15.26 -7.21
N GLY A 180 -3.49 14.22 -7.90
CA GLY A 180 -2.08 13.97 -8.06
C GLY A 180 -1.77 13.07 -9.25
N ILE A 181 -0.52 13.15 -9.67
CA ILE A 181 0.06 12.29 -10.70
C ILE A 181 1.32 11.67 -10.12
N ASN A 182 1.42 10.36 -10.24
CA ASN A 182 2.58 9.58 -9.87
C ASN A 182 3.16 8.93 -11.11
N VAL A 183 4.45 9.08 -11.32
CA VAL A 183 5.18 8.43 -12.41
C VAL A 183 6.38 7.70 -11.82
N LYS A 184 6.53 6.43 -12.16
CA LYS A 184 7.70 5.60 -11.82
C LYS A 184 8.19 4.92 -13.08
N ILE A 185 9.47 5.03 -13.35
CA ILE A 185 10.15 4.30 -14.42
C ILE A 185 11.39 3.62 -13.86
N GLY A 186 11.73 2.47 -14.41
CA GLY A 186 12.91 1.76 -13.94
C GLY A 186 13.34 0.65 -14.87
N ILE A 187 14.54 0.15 -14.56
CA ILE A 187 15.17 -0.98 -15.23
C ILE A 187 15.74 -1.91 -14.17
N ALA A 188 15.64 -3.19 -14.40
CA ALA A 188 16.25 -4.23 -13.57
C ALA A 188 16.93 -5.26 -14.46
N HIS A 189 18.09 -5.77 -14.04
CA HIS A 189 18.86 -6.78 -14.74
C HIS A 189 19.21 -7.94 -13.80
N GLU A 190 18.89 -9.16 -14.20
CA GLU A 190 19.24 -10.39 -13.49
C GLU A 190 20.67 -10.81 -13.87
N ILE A 191 21.63 -10.62 -12.96
CA ILE A 191 23.01 -11.05 -13.14
C ILE A 191 23.09 -12.58 -13.06
N SER A 192 22.40 -13.15 -12.07
CA SER A 192 22.29 -14.58 -11.82
C SER A 192 20.94 -14.91 -11.17
N ASP A 193 20.65 -16.19 -10.96
CA ASP A 193 19.41 -16.64 -10.28
C ASP A 193 19.27 -16.08 -8.84
N LYS A 194 20.38 -15.63 -8.24
CA LYS A 194 20.43 -15.11 -6.87
C LYS A 194 20.70 -13.61 -6.78
N HIS A 195 21.14 -12.98 -7.87
CA HIS A 195 21.59 -11.58 -7.86
C HIS A 195 20.93 -10.80 -9.00
N SER A 196 20.37 -9.66 -8.66
CA SER A 196 19.87 -8.68 -9.62
C SER A 196 20.31 -7.29 -9.23
N ILE A 197 20.45 -6.42 -10.21
CA ILE A 197 20.67 -4.98 -10.05
C ILE A 197 19.56 -4.22 -10.73
N GLY A 198 19.14 -3.11 -10.15
CA GLY A 198 18.10 -2.27 -10.77
C GLY A 198 18.14 -0.84 -10.27
N MET A 199 17.59 0.03 -11.09
CA MET A 199 17.43 1.43 -10.78
C MET A 199 16.02 1.88 -11.15
N SER A 200 15.43 2.74 -10.33
CA SER A 200 14.16 3.39 -10.67
C SER A 200 14.12 4.81 -10.18
N VAL A 201 13.39 5.64 -10.93
CA VAL A 201 13.08 7.02 -10.57
C VAL A 201 11.57 7.14 -10.41
N ARG A 202 11.14 7.79 -9.34
CA ARG A 202 9.75 8.11 -9.06
C ARG A 202 9.59 9.61 -8.87
N ARG A 203 8.54 10.17 -9.48
CA ARG A 203 8.09 11.53 -9.22
C ARG A 203 6.62 11.52 -8.89
N SER A 204 6.27 12.20 -7.80
CA SER A 204 4.91 12.49 -7.39
C SER A 204 4.68 13.99 -7.45
N ILE A 205 3.54 14.39 -8.01
CA ILE A 205 3.09 15.78 -8.05
C ILE A 205 1.68 15.77 -7.44
N GLU A 206 1.57 16.31 -6.24
CA GLU A 206 0.34 16.27 -5.45
C GLU A 206 -0.01 17.69 -4.98
N PRO A 207 -0.52 18.57 -5.85
CA PRO A 207 -1.03 19.86 -5.42
C PRO A 207 -2.24 19.64 -4.51
N TRP A 208 -2.09 19.96 -3.25
CA TRP A 208 -3.15 19.90 -2.26
C TRP A 208 -3.68 21.31 -2.01
N VAL A 209 -5.02 21.46 -2.06
CA VAL A 209 -5.71 22.68 -1.65
C VAL A 209 -6.75 22.28 -0.62
N GLY A 210 -6.57 22.75 0.61
CA GLY A 210 -7.52 22.52 1.70
C GLY A 210 -7.91 23.84 2.38
N HIS A 211 -9.17 23.96 2.71
CA HIS A 211 -9.71 25.04 3.52
C HIS A 211 -10.32 24.46 4.79
N ARG A 212 -9.90 25.00 5.94
CA ARG A 212 -10.46 24.64 7.23
C ARG A 212 -11.22 25.85 7.78
N PHE A 213 -12.47 25.65 8.11
CA PHE A 213 -13.29 26.63 8.79
C PHE A 213 -13.61 26.11 10.18
N SER A 214 -13.31 26.88 11.23
CA SER A 214 -13.66 26.54 12.60
C SER A 214 -14.33 27.71 13.29
N THR A 215 -15.41 27.45 14.01
CA THR A 215 -16.06 28.41 14.90
C THR A 215 -15.95 27.86 16.32
N GLN A 216 -15.50 28.69 17.26
CA GLN A 216 -15.42 28.35 18.69
C GLN A 216 -16.29 29.36 19.46
N GLU A 217 -17.16 28.86 20.32
CA GLU A 217 -17.94 29.60 21.30
C GLU A 217 -17.63 29.12 22.71
#